data_96aa1d563b831ec651e76958bef283e3
#
_entry.id   96aa1d563b831ec651e76958bef283e3
#
_cell.length_a   1.000
_cell.length_b   1.000
_cell.length_c   1.000
_cell.angle_alpha   90.00
_cell.angle_beta   90.00
_cell.angle_gamma   90.00
#
_symmetry.space_group_name_H-M   'P 1'
#
loop_
_entity.id
_entity.type
_entity.pdbx_description
1 polymer ?
#
loop_
_entity_poly.entity_id
_entity_poly.type
_entity_poly.pdbx_seq_one_letter_code
_entity_poly.pdbx_strand_id
1 'polypeptide(L)'
;QTNKGNLEIYVEGQDDYTVGFCGHVDTLGLMVRSIKSDGTLAFTNVGGPIIPTLDGEYCRIHTRSGKCYTGTILSNYPAVHVYKDAKSAPRDCENMHVRIDEVVKNKEDVQALGIQNGDYIAYDPKTEIIASGFIKSRFLDDKMSVAILFGMLKHLANNHIKPKHNLIIIISTYEEVGHGSSYIHPDIDELIAVDMGCIGEDLACSEYDVSICAKDGSGPY
;
A
#
# COMPACT_ATOMS: atom_id res chain seq x y z
N GLN A 1 11.58 14.13 -9.62
CA GLN A 1 10.58 13.08 -9.78
C GLN A 1 10.85 12.31 -11.06
N THR A 2 10.85 10.98 -10.99
CA THR A 2 11.06 10.12 -12.16
C THR A 2 9.78 9.99 -13.01
N ASN A 3 9.91 9.46 -14.22
CA ASN A 3 8.76 9.20 -15.11
C ASN A 3 7.75 8.18 -14.51
N LYS A 4 8.19 7.34 -13.57
CA LYS A 4 7.31 6.42 -12.81
C LYS A 4 6.61 7.08 -11.62
N GLY A 5 6.95 8.31 -11.30
CA GLY A 5 6.38 9.01 -10.15
C GLY A 5 7.22 8.92 -8.87
N ASN A 6 8.31 8.15 -8.85
CA ASN A 6 9.20 8.08 -7.68
C ASN A 6 9.77 9.47 -7.38
N LEU A 7 9.93 9.78 -6.10
CA LEU A 7 10.62 10.97 -5.63
C LEU A 7 12.07 10.61 -5.28
N GLU A 8 13.02 11.37 -5.81
CA GLU A 8 14.42 11.28 -5.44
C GLU A 8 14.84 12.57 -4.75
N ILE A 9 15.49 12.45 -3.58
CA ILE A 9 15.98 13.55 -2.77
C ILE A 9 17.48 13.36 -2.61
N TYR A 10 18.27 14.35 -3.08
CA TYR A 10 19.71 14.35 -2.97
C TYR A 10 20.16 15.19 -1.78
N VAL A 11 21.11 14.65 -0.99
CA VAL A 11 21.79 15.37 0.09
C VAL A 11 23.30 15.24 -0.11
N GLU A 12 23.98 16.37 -0.29
CA GLU A 12 25.43 16.41 -0.48
C GLU A 12 26.17 15.98 0.78
N GLY A 13 27.10 15.04 0.64
CA GLY A 13 28.00 14.53 1.67
C GLY A 13 29.36 15.19 1.63
N GLN A 14 30.31 14.67 2.44
CA GLN A 14 31.67 15.15 2.57
C GLN A 14 32.61 14.49 1.56
N ASP A 15 32.25 13.36 0.98
CA ASP A 15 32.99 12.60 -0.02
C ASP A 15 32.12 12.24 -1.22
N ASP A 16 32.70 11.58 -2.22
CA ASP A 16 32.03 11.23 -3.48
C ASP A 16 31.26 9.90 -3.42
N TYR A 17 31.35 9.14 -2.31
CA TYR A 17 30.59 7.89 -2.15
C TYR A 17 29.12 8.18 -1.90
N THR A 18 28.25 7.47 -2.57
CA THR A 18 26.80 7.71 -2.51
C THR A 18 26.03 6.52 -1.95
N VAL A 19 25.34 6.73 -0.83
CA VAL A 19 24.43 5.76 -0.23
C VAL A 19 22.99 6.10 -0.61
N GLY A 20 22.30 5.15 -1.24
CA GLY A 20 20.89 5.21 -1.52
C GLY A 20 20.07 4.59 -0.39
N PHE A 21 18.97 5.23 0.00
CA PHE A 21 17.93 4.65 0.85
C PHE A 21 16.63 4.62 0.08
N CYS A 22 15.95 3.48 0.07
CA CYS A 22 14.67 3.32 -0.61
C CYS A 22 13.58 2.90 0.38
N GLY A 23 12.44 3.55 0.32
CA GLY A 23 11.18 3.14 0.96
C GLY A 23 10.03 3.40 0.01
N HIS A 24 8.82 2.87 0.26
CA HIS A 24 7.70 3.01 -0.67
C HIS A 24 6.45 3.65 -0.06
N VAL A 25 5.61 4.25 -0.90
CA VAL A 25 4.35 4.89 -0.49
C VAL A 25 3.11 4.30 -1.15
N ASP A 26 3.29 3.45 -2.16
CA ASP A 26 2.19 2.68 -2.70
C ASP A 26 1.70 1.66 -1.67
N THR A 27 0.47 1.24 -1.81
CA THR A 27 -0.21 0.37 -0.85
C THR A 27 -0.93 -0.75 -1.56
N LEU A 28 -1.13 -1.84 -0.84
CA LEU A 28 -2.11 -2.85 -1.22
C LEU A 28 -3.47 -2.19 -1.48
N GLY A 29 -4.21 -2.73 -2.43
CA GLY A 29 -5.51 -2.20 -2.81
C GLY A 29 -6.32 -3.20 -3.63
N LEU A 30 -7.42 -2.70 -4.21
CA LEU A 30 -8.25 -3.44 -5.13
C LEU A 30 -8.47 -2.60 -6.40
N MET A 31 -8.92 -3.26 -7.46
CA MET A 31 -9.26 -2.63 -8.72
C MET A 31 -10.60 -3.16 -9.23
N VAL A 32 -11.42 -2.30 -9.80
CA VAL A 32 -12.68 -2.71 -10.44
C VAL A 32 -12.37 -3.64 -11.62
N ARG A 33 -12.74 -4.92 -11.47
CA ARG A 33 -12.64 -5.93 -12.54
C ARG A 33 -13.79 -5.84 -13.50
N SER A 34 -15.01 -5.73 -12.98
CA SER A 34 -16.23 -5.57 -13.78
C SER A 34 -17.38 -4.99 -12.96
N ILE A 35 -18.32 -4.36 -13.64
CA ILE A 35 -19.59 -3.90 -13.07
C ILE A 35 -20.62 -5.00 -13.31
N LYS A 36 -21.25 -5.50 -12.23
CA LYS A 36 -22.26 -6.54 -12.30
C LYS A 36 -23.63 -5.98 -12.71
N SER A 37 -24.53 -6.85 -13.16
CA SER A 37 -25.87 -6.46 -13.62
C SER A 37 -26.74 -5.82 -12.54
N ASP A 38 -26.46 -6.08 -11.27
CA ASP A 38 -27.16 -5.52 -10.10
C ASP A 38 -26.54 -4.20 -9.59
N GLY A 39 -25.52 -3.67 -10.28
CA GLY A 39 -24.82 -2.44 -9.90
C GLY A 39 -23.73 -2.62 -8.87
N THR A 40 -23.43 -3.84 -8.41
CA THR A 40 -22.25 -4.09 -7.56
C THR A 40 -20.98 -4.21 -8.40
N LEU A 41 -19.81 -4.05 -7.76
CA LEU A 41 -18.52 -4.15 -8.44
C LEU A 41 -17.83 -5.48 -8.07
N ALA A 42 -17.45 -6.24 -9.08
CA ALA A 42 -16.45 -7.28 -8.93
C ALA A 42 -15.06 -6.63 -8.94
N PHE A 43 -14.14 -7.14 -8.13
CA PHE A 43 -12.80 -6.57 -8.00
C PHE A 43 -11.71 -7.62 -8.21
N THR A 44 -10.49 -7.15 -8.35
CA THR A 44 -9.26 -7.92 -8.32
C THR A 44 -8.25 -7.24 -7.40
N ASN A 45 -7.20 -7.95 -6.99
CA ASN A 45 -6.16 -7.43 -6.11
C ASN A 45 -5.25 -6.44 -6.84
N VAL A 46 -4.74 -5.48 -6.07
CA VAL A 46 -3.53 -4.72 -6.36
C VAL A 46 -2.53 -5.09 -5.25
N GLY A 47 -1.42 -5.72 -5.63
CA GLY A 47 -0.53 -6.38 -4.68
C GLY A 47 -1.15 -7.65 -4.07
N GLY A 48 -0.74 -7.99 -2.85
CA GLY A 48 -1.12 -9.22 -2.14
C GLY A 48 -1.99 -9.03 -0.88
N PRO A 49 -3.13 -8.31 -0.90
CA PRO A 49 -3.94 -8.12 0.28
C PRO A 49 -4.56 -9.43 0.79
N ILE A 50 -4.67 -9.58 2.10
CA ILE A 50 -5.36 -10.71 2.73
C ILE A 50 -6.87 -10.43 2.67
N ILE A 51 -7.51 -10.87 1.59
CA ILE A 51 -8.93 -10.57 1.28
C ILE A 51 -9.90 -10.89 2.41
N PRO A 52 -9.77 -12.02 3.16
CA PRO A 52 -10.67 -12.30 4.28
C PRO A 52 -10.77 -11.19 5.34
N THR A 53 -9.73 -10.36 5.47
CA THR A 53 -9.72 -9.24 6.44
C THR A 53 -10.51 -8.02 5.96
N LEU A 54 -11.04 -8.06 4.74
CA LEU A 54 -11.74 -6.95 4.10
C LEU A 54 -13.27 -7.09 4.13
N ASP A 55 -13.82 -8.22 4.61
CA ASP A 55 -15.27 -8.39 4.69
C ASP A 55 -15.89 -7.40 5.70
N GLY A 56 -16.74 -6.51 5.20
CA GLY A 56 -17.34 -5.42 5.96
C GLY A 56 -16.53 -4.11 5.98
N GLU A 57 -15.39 -4.05 5.31
CA GLU A 57 -14.57 -2.84 5.28
C GLU A 57 -15.12 -1.78 4.34
N TYR A 58 -15.01 -0.53 4.79
CA TYR A 58 -15.34 0.64 3.98
C TYR A 58 -14.23 0.92 2.97
N CYS A 59 -14.63 1.42 1.82
CA CYS A 59 -13.68 1.73 0.75
C CYS A 59 -14.06 3.00 -0.02
N ARG A 60 -13.11 3.47 -0.83
CA ARG A 60 -13.28 4.55 -1.78
C ARG A 60 -12.95 4.05 -3.18
N ILE A 61 -13.84 4.32 -4.12
CA ILE A 61 -13.67 4.04 -5.54
C ILE A 61 -13.17 5.32 -6.20
N HIS A 62 -11.95 5.31 -6.70
CA HIS A 62 -11.29 6.43 -7.37
C HIS A 62 -11.42 6.29 -8.87
N THR A 63 -12.23 7.12 -9.50
CA THR A 63 -12.43 7.11 -10.95
C THR A 63 -11.30 7.84 -11.68
N ARG A 64 -11.06 7.48 -12.94
CA ARG A 64 -10.07 8.19 -13.79
C ARG A 64 -10.43 9.65 -14.05
N SER A 65 -11.71 10.02 -13.90
CA SER A 65 -12.15 11.42 -14.00
C SER A 65 -11.86 12.24 -12.74
N GLY A 66 -11.27 11.64 -11.70
CA GLY A 66 -10.97 12.30 -10.42
C GLY A 66 -12.13 12.34 -9.42
N LYS A 67 -13.29 11.76 -9.76
CA LYS A 67 -14.37 11.57 -8.79
C LYS A 67 -14.04 10.44 -7.82
N CYS A 68 -14.55 10.55 -6.61
CA CYS A 68 -14.40 9.54 -5.57
C CYS A 68 -15.78 9.19 -5.00
N TYR A 69 -16.08 7.90 -4.94
CA TYR A 69 -17.31 7.38 -4.34
C TYR A 69 -16.95 6.51 -3.14
N THR A 70 -17.85 6.40 -2.17
CA THR A 70 -17.71 5.48 -1.05
C THR A 70 -18.42 4.17 -1.32
N GLY A 71 -18.05 3.12 -0.58
CA GLY A 71 -18.66 1.82 -0.68
C GLY A 71 -18.22 0.89 0.44
N THR A 72 -18.75 -0.31 0.44
CA THR A 72 -18.43 -1.36 1.39
C THR A 72 -18.06 -2.65 0.65
N ILE A 73 -16.99 -3.29 1.07
CA ILE A 73 -16.56 -4.60 0.58
C ILE A 73 -17.34 -5.66 1.34
N LEU A 74 -18.08 -6.52 0.64
CA LEU A 74 -19.02 -7.47 1.23
C LEU A 74 -18.87 -8.85 0.61
N SER A 75 -19.11 -9.89 1.44
CA SER A 75 -19.33 -11.24 0.94
C SER A 75 -20.58 -11.31 0.07
N ASN A 76 -20.57 -12.18 -0.94
CA ASN A 76 -21.78 -12.54 -1.71
C ASN A 76 -22.79 -13.33 -0.85
N TYR A 77 -22.38 -13.78 0.34
CA TYR A 77 -23.17 -14.58 1.28
C TYR A 77 -23.25 -13.89 2.66
N PRO A 78 -23.85 -12.68 2.76
CA PRO A 78 -23.67 -11.82 3.94
C PRO A 78 -24.50 -12.23 5.16
N ALA A 79 -25.50 -13.07 5.01
CA ALA A 79 -26.47 -13.32 6.08
C ALA A 79 -26.72 -14.81 6.32
N VAL A 80 -26.44 -15.28 7.53
CA VAL A 80 -26.65 -16.69 7.96
C VAL A 80 -28.14 -17.14 7.91
N HIS A 81 -29.05 -16.21 7.99
CA HIS A 81 -30.49 -16.51 7.89
C HIS A 81 -30.95 -16.76 6.45
N VAL A 82 -30.18 -16.38 5.47
CA VAL A 82 -30.49 -16.50 4.03
C VAL A 82 -29.58 -17.52 3.36
N TYR A 83 -28.31 -17.50 3.69
CA TYR A 83 -27.30 -18.34 3.05
C TYR A 83 -26.72 -19.35 4.04
N LYS A 84 -26.90 -20.64 3.74
CA LYS A 84 -26.38 -21.73 4.59
C LYS A 84 -24.87 -21.67 4.76
N ASP A 85 -24.16 -21.23 3.72
CA ASP A 85 -22.72 -21.17 3.66
C ASP A 85 -22.12 -19.81 4.08
N ALA A 86 -22.93 -18.90 4.65
CA ALA A 86 -22.47 -17.57 5.03
C ALA A 86 -21.22 -17.57 5.94
N LYS A 87 -21.08 -18.58 6.82
CA LYS A 87 -19.94 -18.72 7.73
C LYS A 87 -18.72 -19.39 7.09
N SER A 88 -18.91 -20.20 6.06
CA SER A 88 -17.87 -21.06 5.45
C SER A 88 -17.50 -20.65 4.02
N ALA A 89 -18.30 -19.80 3.37
CA ALA A 89 -18.01 -19.32 2.03
C ALA A 89 -16.63 -18.61 1.99
N PRO A 90 -15.81 -18.89 0.99
CA PRO A 90 -14.52 -18.23 0.84
C PRO A 90 -14.66 -16.70 0.77
N ARG A 91 -13.73 -15.98 1.38
CA ARG A 91 -13.57 -14.53 1.23
C ARG A 91 -12.42 -14.30 0.26
N ASP A 92 -12.75 -14.22 -1.00
CA ASP A 92 -11.85 -14.02 -2.13
C ASP A 92 -12.51 -13.13 -3.20
N CYS A 93 -11.78 -12.80 -4.24
CA CYS A 93 -12.27 -11.91 -5.30
C CYS A 93 -13.48 -12.44 -6.08
N GLU A 94 -13.74 -13.75 -6.04
CA GLU A 94 -14.90 -14.36 -6.73
C GLU A 94 -16.14 -14.36 -5.84
N ASN A 95 -15.96 -14.46 -4.54
CA ASN A 95 -17.02 -14.60 -3.55
C ASN A 95 -17.36 -13.29 -2.81
N MET A 96 -16.72 -12.19 -3.22
CA MET A 96 -16.94 -10.85 -2.65
C MET A 96 -17.25 -9.83 -3.74
N HIS A 97 -17.77 -8.68 -3.33
CA HIS A 97 -18.08 -7.56 -4.20
C HIS A 97 -17.98 -6.24 -3.43
N VAL A 98 -17.93 -5.12 -4.15
CA VAL A 98 -18.11 -3.79 -3.55
C VAL A 98 -19.53 -3.32 -3.84
N ARG A 99 -20.25 -2.93 -2.79
CA ARG A 99 -21.50 -2.18 -2.87
C ARG A 99 -21.18 -0.70 -2.75
N ILE A 100 -21.62 0.08 -3.73
CA ILE A 100 -21.41 1.53 -3.79
C ILE A 100 -22.48 2.22 -2.94
N ASP A 101 -22.14 3.30 -2.25
CA ASP A 101 -23.05 4.10 -1.44
C ASP A 101 -23.83 5.12 -2.30
N GLU A 102 -24.30 4.67 -3.46
CA GLU A 102 -25.09 5.45 -4.41
C GLU A 102 -26.38 4.69 -4.78
N VAL A 103 -27.38 5.42 -5.25
CA VAL A 103 -28.64 4.81 -5.70
C VAL A 103 -28.46 4.26 -7.11
N VAL A 104 -27.94 3.05 -7.19
CA VAL A 104 -27.71 2.30 -8.44
C VAL A 104 -28.48 0.98 -8.37
N LYS A 105 -29.03 0.53 -9.49
CA LYS A 105 -29.83 -0.69 -9.61
C LYS A 105 -29.30 -1.64 -10.68
N ASN A 106 -28.44 -1.15 -11.54
CA ASN A 106 -27.93 -1.88 -12.69
C ASN A 106 -26.57 -1.33 -13.10
N LYS A 107 -25.97 -1.96 -14.11
CA LYS A 107 -24.67 -1.60 -14.66
C LYS A 107 -24.67 -0.20 -15.26
N GLU A 108 -25.72 0.19 -15.93
CA GLU A 108 -25.87 1.46 -16.63
C GLU A 108 -25.85 2.64 -15.65
N ASP A 109 -26.53 2.49 -14.49
CA ASP A 109 -26.51 3.50 -13.41
C ASP A 109 -25.08 3.74 -12.92
N VAL A 110 -24.31 2.67 -12.70
CA VAL A 110 -22.91 2.77 -12.23
C VAL A 110 -22.02 3.41 -13.29
N GLN A 111 -22.21 3.07 -14.57
CA GLN A 111 -21.47 3.68 -15.67
C GLN A 111 -21.79 5.18 -15.81
N ALA A 112 -23.04 5.59 -15.51
CA ALA A 112 -23.42 7.01 -15.49
C ALA A 112 -22.71 7.81 -14.39
N LEU A 113 -22.28 7.18 -13.29
CA LEU A 113 -21.41 7.79 -12.28
C LEU A 113 -19.99 8.04 -12.81
N GLY A 114 -19.59 7.36 -13.90
CA GLY A 114 -18.26 7.41 -14.49
C GLY A 114 -17.32 6.34 -13.94
N ILE A 115 -17.83 5.37 -13.18
CA ILE A 115 -17.07 4.21 -12.71
C ILE A 115 -16.88 3.23 -13.85
N GLN A 116 -15.66 2.71 -14.00
CA GLN A 116 -15.31 1.80 -15.08
C GLN A 116 -14.30 0.74 -14.62
N ASN A 117 -14.12 -0.29 -15.44
CA ASN A 117 -13.09 -1.29 -15.20
C ASN A 117 -11.72 -0.64 -15.16
N GLY A 118 -10.90 -1.04 -14.18
CA GLY A 118 -9.58 -0.49 -13.95
C GLY A 118 -9.54 0.75 -13.04
N ASP A 119 -10.69 1.20 -12.50
CA ASP A 119 -10.70 2.18 -11.42
C ASP A 119 -10.21 1.56 -10.12
N TYR A 120 -9.46 2.32 -9.32
CA TYR A 120 -8.88 1.83 -8.07
C TYR A 120 -9.90 1.86 -6.93
N ILE A 121 -9.82 0.85 -6.07
CA ILE A 121 -10.60 0.76 -4.83
C ILE A 121 -9.63 0.74 -3.66
N ALA A 122 -9.61 1.82 -2.88
CA ALA A 122 -8.81 1.95 -1.67
C ALA A 122 -9.69 1.64 -0.45
N TYR A 123 -9.34 0.62 0.31
CA TYR A 123 -10.03 0.35 1.57
C TYR A 123 -9.48 1.24 2.70
N ASP A 124 -10.31 1.50 3.72
CA ASP A 124 -10.01 2.48 4.76
C ASP A 124 -8.76 2.08 5.57
N PRO A 125 -7.75 2.94 5.69
CA PRO A 125 -6.56 2.69 6.51
C PRO A 125 -6.85 2.63 8.01
N LYS A 126 -7.96 3.17 8.49
CA LYS A 126 -8.35 3.22 9.92
C LYS A 126 -7.25 3.79 10.81
N THR A 127 -6.66 4.89 10.38
CA THR A 127 -5.54 5.50 11.10
C THR A 127 -6.00 6.14 12.40
N GLU A 128 -5.41 5.72 13.50
CA GLU A 128 -5.65 6.28 14.84
C GLU A 128 -4.30 6.58 15.53
N ILE A 129 -4.21 7.75 16.15
CA ILE A 129 -3.11 8.11 17.05
C ILE A 129 -3.63 7.96 18.48
N ILE A 130 -3.05 7.02 19.21
CA ILE A 130 -3.47 6.66 20.55
C ILE A 130 -2.75 7.53 21.57
N ALA A 131 -3.43 7.90 22.66
CA ALA A 131 -2.86 8.75 23.72
C ALA A 131 -1.58 8.19 24.36
N SER A 132 -1.38 6.87 24.32
CA SER A 132 -0.15 6.19 24.76
C SER A 132 1.04 6.36 23.83
N GLY A 133 0.86 7.01 22.65
CA GLY A 133 1.89 7.23 21.65
C GLY A 133 1.90 6.21 20.50
N PHE A 134 1.01 5.21 20.54
CA PHE A 134 0.88 4.27 19.41
C PHE A 134 0.21 4.92 18.21
N ILE A 135 0.70 4.56 17.02
CA ILE A 135 0.04 4.81 15.74
C ILE A 135 -0.49 3.46 15.25
N LYS A 136 -1.79 3.37 15.11
CA LYS A 136 -2.47 2.18 14.60
C LYS A 136 -3.07 2.50 13.23
N SER A 137 -2.67 1.75 12.20
CA SER A 137 -3.15 1.97 10.84
C SER A 137 -2.90 0.73 9.98
N ARG A 138 -3.62 0.58 8.90
CA ARG A 138 -3.16 -0.18 7.73
C ARG A 138 -2.10 0.64 7.00
N PHE A 139 -1.32 -0.03 6.17
CA PHE A 139 -0.34 0.62 5.28
C PHE A 139 0.78 1.36 6.03
N LEU A 140 1.12 0.92 7.26
CA LEU A 140 2.38 1.28 7.90
C LEU A 140 3.57 0.70 7.11
N ASP A 141 3.33 -0.38 6.44
CA ASP A 141 4.06 -0.92 5.32
C ASP A 141 3.72 -0.10 4.06
N ASP A 142 4.60 0.75 3.55
CA ASP A 142 5.92 1.07 4.12
C ASP A 142 6.02 2.57 4.46
N LYS A 143 4.86 3.21 4.68
CA LYS A 143 4.81 4.64 5.05
C LYS A 143 5.58 4.97 6.32
N MET A 144 5.79 3.97 7.21
CA MET A 144 6.57 4.18 8.42
C MET A 144 8.05 4.37 8.08
N SER A 145 8.63 3.55 7.21
CA SER A 145 10.02 3.72 6.77
C SER A 145 10.22 5.03 6.04
N VAL A 146 9.28 5.42 5.18
CA VAL A 146 9.30 6.73 4.53
C VAL A 146 9.29 7.86 5.58
N ALA A 147 8.48 7.75 6.62
CA ALA A 147 8.45 8.74 7.71
C ALA A 147 9.79 8.78 8.48
N ILE A 148 10.43 7.63 8.69
CA ILE A 148 11.77 7.53 9.30
C ILE A 148 12.81 8.22 8.44
N LEU A 149 12.81 7.98 7.12
CA LEU A 149 13.72 8.63 6.17
C LEU A 149 13.54 10.15 6.18
N PHE A 150 12.31 10.66 6.16
CA PHE A 150 12.05 12.09 6.32
C PHE A 150 12.45 12.63 7.69
N GLY A 151 12.30 11.82 8.76
CA GLY A 151 12.78 12.14 10.10
C GLY A 151 14.30 12.31 10.13
N MET A 152 15.03 11.43 9.47
CA MET A 152 16.48 11.52 9.29
C MET A 152 16.86 12.80 8.56
N LEU A 153 16.25 13.09 7.41
CA LEU A 153 16.51 14.30 6.65
C LEU A 153 16.25 15.57 7.47
N LYS A 154 15.15 15.61 8.22
CA LYS A 154 14.81 16.70 9.13
C LYS A 154 15.84 16.85 10.24
N HIS A 155 16.34 15.75 10.81
CA HIS A 155 17.38 15.78 11.83
C HIS A 155 18.69 16.37 11.27
N LEU A 156 19.14 15.91 10.11
CA LEU A 156 20.34 16.45 9.45
C LEU A 156 20.19 17.95 9.21
N ALA A 157 19.07 18.39 8.63
CA ALA A 157 18.83 19.79 8.33
C ALA A 157 18.76 20.67 9.58
N ASN A 158 18.02 20.26 10.62
CA ASN A 158 17.85 21.05 11.84
C ASN A 158 19.13 21.21 12.65
N ASN A 159 20.03 20.23 12.57
CA ASN A 159 21.31 20.24 13.30
C ASN A 159 22.49 20.67 12.42
N HIS A 160 22.24 21.09 11.18
CA HIS A 160 23.28 21.48 10.21
C HIS A 160 24.36 20.40 10.02
N ILE A 161 23.93 19.11 10.06
CA ILE A 161 24.83 17.98 9.89
C ILE A 161 25.00 17.70 8.40
N LYS A 162 26.24 17.80 7.92
CA LYS A 162 26.63 17.30 6.59
C LYS A 162 27.00 15.82 6.73
N PRO A 163 26.29 14.88 6.07
CA PRO A 163 26.61 13.46 6.18
C PRO A 163 28.01 13.16 5.62
N LYS A 164 28.58 12.02 5.98
CA LYS A 164 29.88 11.61 5.47
C LYS A 164 29.80 11.33 3.97
N HIS A 165 28.83 10.54 3.55
CA HIS A 165 28.58 10.16 2.17
C HIS A 165 27.44 10.99 1.57
N ASN A 166 27.41 11.13 0.26
CA ASN A 166 26.21 11.62 -0.43
C ASN A 166 25.03 10.70 -0.14
N LEU A 167 23.82 11.26 -0.01
CA LEU A 167 22.62 10.47 0.18
C LEU A 167 21.67 10.68 -0.99
N ILE A 168 21.09 9.61 -1.49
CA ILE A 168 19.96 9.63 -2.40
C ILE A 168 18.80 8.87 -1.75
N ILE A 169 17.75 9.60 -1.37
CA ILE A 169 16.55 8.99 -0.80
C ILE A 169 15.56 8.78 -1.93
N ILE A 170 15.14 7.54 -2.14
CA ILE A 170 14.18 7.14 -3.17
C ILE A 170 12.86 6.77 -2.49
N ILE A 171 11.78 7.49 -2.81
CA ILE A 171 10.44 7.11 -2.40
C ILE A 171 9.75 6.48 -3.59
N SER A 172 9.60 5.17 -3.52
CA SER A 172 9.03 4.34 -4.58
C SER A 172 7.50 4.36 -4.57
N THR A 173 6.90 4.10 -5.72
CA THR A 173 5.44 4.11 -5.94
C THR A 173 4.91 2.83 -6.56
N TYR A 174 5.72 1.78 -6.68
CA TYR A 174 5.38 0.52 -7.35
C TYR A 174 5.99 -0.73 -6.67
N GLU A 175 6.32 -0.65 -5.38
CA GLU A 175 6.94 -1.77 -4.67
C GLU A 175 5.97 -2.95 -4.57
N GLU A 176 4.75 -2.72 -4.10
CA GLU A 176 3.69 -3.71 -3.85
C GLU A 176 3.26 -4.53 -5.09
N VAL A 177 3.66 -4.08 -6.26
CA VAL A 177 3.42 -4.76 -7.54
C VAL A 177 4.71 -5.21 -8.25
N GLY A 178 5.82 -5.24 -7.52
CA GLY A 178 7.11 -5.77 -7.97
C GLY A 178 7.85 -4.91 -8.99
N HIS A 179 7.59 -3.61 -9.03
CA HIS A 179 8.20 -2.67 -9.99
C HIS A 179 8.94 -1.50 -9.31
N GLY A 180 9.12 -1.53 -7.98
CA GLY A 180 9.78 -0.45 -7.21
C GLY A 180 11.20 -0.18 -7.68
N SER A 181 11.99 -1.23 -7.89
CA SER A 181 13.40 -1.18 -8.29
C SER A 181 13.63 -1.17 -9.82
N SER A 182 12.61 -0.95 -10.64
CA SER A 182 12.77 -0.92 -12.11
C SER A 182 13.67 0.22 -12.62
N TYR A 183 13.98 1.18 -11.78
CA TYR A 183 14.98 2.22 -11.98
C TYR A 183 15.68 2.52 -10.66
N ILE A 184 16.99 2.46 -10.66
CA ILE A 184 17.88 2.86 -9.57
C ILE A 184 18.79 3.96 -10.12
N HIS A 185 18.99 5.04 -9.35
CA HIS A 185 19.83 6.14 -9.77
C HIS A 185 21.28 5.66 -10.00
N PRO A 186 21.89 5.96 -11.16
CA PRO A 186 23.20 5.39 -11.53
C PRO A 186 24.36 5.80 -10.63
N ASP A 187 24.23 6.90 -9.89
CA ASP A 187 25.27 7.41 -8.99
C ASP A 187 25.27 6.76 -7.61
N ILE A 188 24.39 5.76 -7.37
CA ILE A 188 24.34 5.03 -6.10
C ILE A 188 25.39 3.94 -6.09
N ASP A 189 26.33 4.00 -5.13
CA ASP A 189 27.34 2.97 -4.88
C ASP A 189 26.80 1.84 -4.00
N GLU A 190 25.92 2.15 -3.04
CA GLU A 190 25.30 1.20 -2.13
C GLU A 190 23.83 1.57 -1.92
N LEU A 191 22.91 0.60 -2.08
CA LEU A 191 21.49 0.80 -1.88
C LEU A 191 20.98 0.00 -0.67
N ILE A 192 20.31 0.70 0.24
CA ILE A 192 19.67 0.13 1.43
C ILE A 192 18.16 0.27 1.27
N ALA A 193 17.46 -0.86 1.13
CA ALA A 193 16.01 -0.87 1.22
C ALA A 193 15.61 -0.78 2.70
N VAL A 194 14.78 0.21 3.02
CA VAL A 194 14.21 0.42 4.35
C VAL A 194 12.75 0.04 4.27
N ASP A 195 12.43 -1.10 4.84
CA ASP A 195 11.11 -1.71 4.78
C ASP A 195 10.84 -2.45 6.09
N MET A 196 9.66 -3.05 6.22
CA MET A 196 9.32 -3.82 7.40
C MET A 196 10.09 -5.14 7.47
N GLY A 197 10.58 -5.49 8.66
CA GLY A 197 11.17 -6.79 8.93
C GLY A 197 10.11 -7.77 9.44
N CYS A 198 10.09 -8.98 8.89
CA CYS A 198 9.22 -10.03 9.38
C CYS A 198 9.67 -10.54 10.75
N ILE A 199 8.72 -10.71 11.67
CA ILE A 199 8.90 -11.39 12.96
C ILE A 199 7.95 -12.58 13.04
N GLY A 200 8.36 -13.64 13.74
CA GLY A 200 7.53 -14.84 13.88
C GLY A 200 8.31 -16.01 14.45
N GLU A 201 7.66 -17.17 14.46
CA GLU A 201 8.27 -18.44 14.85
C GLU A 201 9.46 -18.74 13.93
N ASP A 202 10.58 -19.18 14.50
CA ASP A 202 11.86 -19.46 13.83
C ASP A 202 12.59 -18.26 13.21
N LEU A 203 12.15 -17.01 13.46
CA LEU A 203 12.88 -15.81 13.07
C LEU A 203 13.68 -15.23 14.25
N ALA A 204 14.87 -14.67 13.94
CA ALA A 204 15.81 -14.22 14.96
C ALA A 204 15.45 -12.87 15.59
N CYS A 205 14.60 -12.06 14.93
CA CYS A 205 14.24 -10.72 15.37
C CYS A 205 12.92 -10.71 16.12
N SER A 206 12.82 -9.81 17.11
CA SER A 206 11.60 -9.46 17.83
C SER A 206 11.08 -8.08 17.40
N GLU A 207 9.92 -7.68 17.92
CA GLU A 207 9.34 -6.34 17.69
C GLU A 207 10.16 -5.18 18.26
N TYR A 208 11.20 -5.47 19.07
CA TYR A 208 12.09 -4.48 19.68
C TYR A 208 13.45 -4.37 18.98
N ASP A 209 13.66 -5.13 17.91
CA ASP A 209 14.93 -5.20 17.18
C ASP A 209 14.85 -4.45 15.85
N VAL A 210 16.01 -4.04 15.34
CA VAL A 210 16.17 -3.65 13.94
C VAL A 210 16.50 -4.91 13.15
N SER A 211 15.64 -5.31 12.23
CA SER A 211 15.86 -6.46 11.37
C SER A 211 16.80 -6.09 10.22
N ILE A 212 17.86 -6.90 10.03
CA ILE A 212 18.72 -6.81 8.85
C ILE A 212 18.46 -8.08 8.04
N CYS A 213 17.71 -7.93 6.94
CA CYS A 213 17.32 -9.04 6.10
C CYS A 213 18.46 -9.45 5.17
N ALA A 214 18.84 -10.74 5.20
CA ALA A 214 19.79 -11.32 4.25
C ALA A 214 19.11 -11.82 2.98
N LYS A 215 17.77 -11.90 2.99
CA LYS A 215 16.96 -12.34 1.87
C LYS A 215 15.56 -11.76 1.99
N ASP A 216 15.04 -11.28 0.88
CA ASP A 216 13.62 -10.97 0.71
C ASP A 216 13.12 -11.52 -0.63
N GLY A 217 11.81 -11.86 -0.67
CA GLY A 217 11.19 -12.44 -1.86
C GLY A 217 11.93 -13.70 -2.35
N SER A 218 12.35 -13.72 -3.60
CA SER A 218 12.93 -14.89 -4.27
C SER A 218 14.45 -14.99 -4.18
N GLY A 219 15.16 -13.98 -3.72
CA GLY A 219 16.61 -13.91 -3.73
C GLY A 219 17.26 -13.36 -2.46
N PRO A 220 18.55 -13.65 -2.23
CA PRO A 220 19.38 -12.96 -1.24
C PRO A 220 19.72 -11.56 -1.73
N TYR A 221 20.04 -10.65 -0.81
CA TYR A 221 20.64 -9.36 -1.10
C TYR A 221 22.14 -9.49 -1.39
#